data_8f733b476428272a9372231f2e49e256
#
_entry.id   8f733b476428272a9372231f2e49e256
#
_cell.length_a   1.000
_cell.length_b   1.000
_cell.length_c   1.000
_cell.angle_alpha   90.00
_cell.angle_beta   90.00
_cell.angle_gamma   90.00
#
_symmetry.space_group_name_H-M   'P 1'
#
loop_
_entity.id
_entity.type
_entity.pdbx_description
1 polymer ?
#
loop_
_entity_poly.entity_id
_entity_poly.type
_entity_poly.pdbx_seq_one_letter_code
_entity_poly.pdbx_strand_id
1 'polypeptide(L)'
;MDHLFQIRGVGAVDEPMLEGWTALGFIGAHTKRARIGLMVGGIHYRHPGIWIKAATTLDVLTGGRAWLGLGAAWNQQESVGLGFDFPPLGVRFEMLEETLQIAQEMFQGEKGSGKGLQGRIYQPTHLLNSPQSISRPRVPIMIGGGGEQKTLRLVARYADASNVFGGPEHVHRKWQILRAHCEAVGRPYDEIERSTLQGNLNVTPDGSGGGEAPARVIDRFGELGDAGAQHILFSVKNPWETDRLELLGSTLIAQMRDA
;
A
#
# COMPACT_ATOMS: atom_id res chain seq x y z
N MET A 1 -7.44 -3.80 2.28
CA MET A 1 -6.60 -5.01 2.07
C MET A 1 -6.98 -5.63 0.73
N ASP A 2 -6.12 -6.45 0.15
CA ASP A 2 -6.41 -7.22 -1.07
C ASP A 2 -6.51 -8.72 -0.71
N HIS A 3 -7.42 -9.03 0.19
CA HIS A 3 -7.78 -10.38 0.58
C HIS A 3 -9.19 -10.70 0.10
N LEU A 4 -9.44 -11.96 -0.23
CA LEU A 4 -10.71 -12.49 -0.70
C LEU A 4 -11.42 -13.30 0.41
N PHE A 5 -10.66 -13.68 1.45
CA PHE A 5 -11.10 -14.22 2.73
C PHE A 5 -10.67 -13.29 3.85
N GLN A 6 -11.39 -13.29 4.97
CA GLN A 6 -10.91 -12.57 6.14
C GLN A 6 -9.64 -13.23 6.69
N ILE A 7 -8.68 -12.41 7.13
CA ILE A 7 -7.39 -12.89 7.62
C ILE A 7 -7.43 -13.16 9.12
N ARG A 8 -6.80 -14.26 9.54
CA ARG A 8 -6.65 -14.59 10.95
C ARG A 8 -5.94 -13.48 11.71
N GLY A 9 -6.45 -13.13 12.87
CA GLY A 9 -5.95 -12.01 13.68
C GLY A 9 -6.72 -10.70 13.48
N VAL A 10 -7.54 -10.60 12.40
CA VAL A 10 -8.50 -9.52 12.20
C VAL A 10 -9.92 -10.01 12.48
N GLY A 11 -10.29 -11.19 11.94
CA GLY A 11 -11.60 -11.79 12.15
C GLY A 11 -11.65 -13.27 11.76
N ALA A 12 -12.84 -13.86 11.77
CA ALA A 12 -13.07 -15.23 11.31
C ALA A 12 -12.95 -15.28 9.78
N VAL A 13 -12.45 -16.42 9.26
CA VAL A 13 -12.13 -16.57 7.82
C VAL A 13 -13.37 -16.40 6.92
N ASP A 14 -14.54 -16.70 7.44
CA ASP A 14 -15.85 -16.63 6.76
C ASP A 14 -16.60 -15.30 6.97
N GLU A 15 -15.99 -14.33 7.65
CA GLU A 15 -16.53 -12.98 7.72
C GLU A 15 -16.56 -12.30 6.34
N PRO A 16 -17.58 -11.45 6.08
CA PRO A 16 -17.71 -10.77 4.79
C PRO A 16 -16.44 -10.00 4.41
N MET A 17 -15.93 -10.25 3.20
CA MET A 17 -14.78 -9.56 2.61
C MET A 17 -15.13 -9.12 1.19
N LEU A 18 -15.11 -7.80 0.94
CA LEU A 18 -15.34 -7.26 -0.39
C LEU A 18 -14.04 -7.27 -1.20
N GLU A 19 -14.16 -7.52 -2.51
CA GLU A 19 -13.02 -7.43 -3.41
C GLU A 19 -12.50 -5.99 -3.51
N GLY A 20 -11.18 -5.86 -3.37
CA GLY A 20 -10.55 -4.57 -3.08
C GLY A 20 -10.71 -3.52 -4.19
N TRP A 21 -10.44 -3.85 -5.47
CA TRP A 21 -10.55 -2.86 -6.55
C TRP A 21 -11.99 -2.45 -6.83
N THR A 22 -12.94 -3.38 -6.74
CA THR A 22 -14.36 -3.09 -6.86
C THR A 22 -14.83 -2.14 -5.76
N ALA A 23 -14.43 -2.41 -4.51
CA ALA A 23 -14.73 -1.54 -3.39
C ALA A 23 -14.10 -0.14 -3.55
N LEU A 24 -12.84 -0.06 -4.01
CA LEU A 24 -12.16 1.22 -4.25
C LEU A 24 -12.84 2.05 -5.34
N GLY A 25 -13.36 1.43 -6.40
CA GLY A 25 -14.14 2.13 -7.42
C GLY A 25 -15.39 2.79 -6.83
N PHE A 26 -16.11 2.06 -5.98
CA PHE A 26 -17.29 2.58 -5.27
C PHE A 26 -16.91 3.71 -4.30
N ILE A 27 -15.90 3.51 -3.45
CA ILE A 27 -15.41 4.51 -2.50
C ILE A 27 -14.92 5.77 -3.24
N GLY A 28 -14.25 5.59 -4.37
CA GLY A 28 -13.76 6.67 -5.21
C GLY A 28 -14.85 7.61 -5.71
N ALA A 29 -16.01 7.06 -6.07
CA ALA A 29 -17.17 7.84 -6.49
C ALA A 29 -17.80 8.65 -5.34
N HIS A 30 -17.72 8.15 -4.10
CA HIS A 30 -18.30 8.76 -2.91
C HIS A 30 -17.34 9.65 -2.11
N THR A 31 -16.08 9.78 -2.52
CA THR A 31 -15.08 10.61 -1.84
C THR A 31 -14.49 11.65 -2.80
N LYS A 32 -13.95 12.76 -2.25
CA LYS A 32 -13.41 13.88 -3.04
C LYS A 32 -11.96 14.25 -2.71
N ARG A 33 -11.48 13.90 -1.51
CA ARG A 33 -10.16 14.32 -1.02
C ARG A 33 -9.23 13.18 -0.69
N ALA A 34 -9.76 12.06 -0.20
CA ALA A 34 -8.94 10.93 0.20
C ALA A 34 -8.18 10.33 -0.99
N ARG A 35 -6.89 10.07 -0.81
CA ARG A 35 -6.13 9.17 -1.69
C ARG A 35 -6.59 7.73 -1.43
N ILE A 36 -6.72 6.95 -2.45
CA ILE A 36 -7.28 5.59 -2.38
C ILE A 36 -6.43 4.59 -3.14
N GLY A 37 -6.28 3.41 -2.58
CA GLY A 37 -5.51 2.33 -3.18
C GLY A 37 -5.49 1.10 -2.29
N LEU A 38 -5.07 -0.02 -2.84
CA LEU A 38 -4.84 -1.22 -2.03
C LEU A 38 -3.57 -1.06 -1.20
N MET A 39 -3.64 -1.44 0.06
CA MET A 39 -2.47 -1.49 0.93
C MET A 39 -2.31 -2.90 1.52
N VAL A 40 -1.61 -3.77 0.83
CA VAL A 40 -1.18 -3.69 -0.57
C VAL A 40 -1.73 -4.91 -1.30
N GLY A 41 -1.77 -4.85 -2.63
CA GLY A 41 -2.23 -5.96 -3.46
C GLY A 41 -1.25 -7.14 -3.48
N GLY A 42 -1.78 -8.36 -3.45
CA GLY A 42 -0.98 -9.59 -3.57
C GLY A 42 -0.61 -9.86 -5.02
N ILE A 43 0.68 -9.80 -5.35
CA ILE A 43 1.17 -9.79 -6.73
C ILE A 43 0.66 -10.93 -7.61
N HIS A 44 0.36 -12.08 -7.02
CA HIS A 44 -0.07 -13.30 -7.74
C HIS A 44 -1.58 -13.33 -8.06
N TYR A 45 -2.39 -12.46 -7.48
CA TYR A 45 -3.84 -12.46 -7.71
C TYR A 45 -4.26 -11.94 -9.09
N ARG A 46 -3.43 -11.10 -9.73
CA ARG A 46 -3.79 -10.50 -11.03
C ARG A 46 -2.56 -10.37 -11.93
N HIS A 47 -2.78 -10.47 -13.24
CA HIS A 47 -1.75 -10.20 -14.24
C HIS A 47 -1.31 -8.73 -14.21
N PRO A 48 -0.03 -8.39 -14.47
CA PRO A 48 0.51 -7.02 -14.44
C PRO A 48 -0.33 -6.00 -15.22
N GLY A 49 -0.76 -6.35 -16.43
CA GLY A 49 -1.60 -5.47 -17.24
C GLY A 49 -2.93 -5.10 -16.55
N ILE A 50 -3.51 -6.01 -15.78
CA ILE A 50 -4.74 -5.74 -15.00
C ILE A 50 -4.44 -4.84 -13.81
N TRP A 51 -3.32 -5.09 -13.09
CA TRP A 51 -2.89 -4.23 -11.97
C TRP A 51 -2.77 -2.77 -12.40
N ILE A 52 -2.04 -2.52 -13.49
CA ILE A 52 -1.72 -1.17 -13.95
C ILE A 52 -2.95 -0.51 -14.55
N LYS A 53 -3.75 -1.27 -15.32
CA LYS A 53 -4.96 -0.75 -15.92
C LYS A 53 -6.03 -0.39 -14.89
N ALA A 54 -6.21 -1.20 -13.85
CA ALA A 54 -7.14 -0.92 -12.76
C ALA A 54 -6.72 0.36 -12.00
N ALA A 55 -5.43 0.48 -11.65
CA ALA A 55 -4.89 1.68 -11.00
C ALA A 55 -5.04 2.94 -11.87
N THR A 56 -4.74 2.85 -13.17
CA THR A 56 -4.95 3.97 -14.11
C THR A 56 -6.43 4.36 -14.19
N THR A 57 -7.32 3.37 -14.28
CA THR A 57 -8.77 3.62 -14.34
C THR A 57 -9.25 4.33 -13.08
N LEU A 58 -8.86 3.82 -11.92
CA LEU A 58 -9.19 4.45 -10.64
C LEU A 58 -8.67 5.88 -10.55
N ASP A 59 -7.44 6.13 -11.02
CA ASP A 59 -6.82 7.46 -11.04
C ASP A 59 -7.63 8.44 -11.90
N VAL A 60 -8.01 8.03 -13.10
CA VAL A 60 -8.83 8.86 -14.02
C VAL A 60 -10.21 9.14 -13.41
N LEU A 61 -10.90 8.11 -12.90
CA LEU A 61 -12.23 8.25 -12.33
C LEU A 61 -12.26 9.11 -11.06
N THR A 62 -11.16 9.16 -10.33
CA THR A 62 -11.07 9.90 -9.06
C THR A 62 -10.36 11.24 -9.17
N GLY A 63 -9.94 11.65 -10.36
CA GLY A 63 -9.24 12.92 -10.57
C GLY A 63 -7.84 12.95 -9.97
N GLY A 64 -7.08 11.85 -10.08
CA GLY A 64 -5.67 11.80 -9.66
C GLY A 64 -5.46 11.41 -8.19
N ARG A 65 -6.36 10.60 -7.60
CA ARG A 65 -6.27 10.20 -6.18
C ARG A 65 -5.89 8.73 -5.96
N ALA A 66 -5.59 7.99 -7.03
CA ALA A 66 -5.26 6.58 -6.92
C ALA A 66 -3.81 6.32 -6.50
N TRP A 67 -3.62 5.17 -5.85
CA TRP A 67 -2.32 4.57 -5.56
C TRP A 67 -2.28 3.13 -6.05
N LEU A 68 -1.14 2.73 -6.61
CA LEU A 68 -0.86 1.34 -6.94
C LEU A 68 -0.02 0.71 -5.81
N GLY A 69 -0.69 0.08 -4.86
CA GLY A 69 -0.01 -0.65 -3.79
C GLY A 69 0.23 -2.11 -4.16
N LEU A 70 1.47 -2.59 -4.08
CA LEU A 70 1.87 -3.96 -4.43
C LEU A 70 2.76 -4.59 -3.35
N GLY A 71 2.67 -5.92 -3.21
CA GLY A 71 3.51 -6.71 -2.32
C GLY A 71 3.65 -8.15 -2.81
N ALA A 72 4.67 -8.85 -2.29
CA ALA A 72 4.98 -10.22 -2.70
C ALA A 72 3.96 -11.28 -2.20
N ALA A 73 2.88 -10.88 -1.57
CA ALA A 73 1.86 -11.73 -0.95
C ALA A 73 2.39 -12.63 0.20
N TRP A 74 1.48 -13.19 0.98
CA TRP A 74 1.83 -14.03 2.12
C TRP A 74 0.77 -15.10 2.46
N ASN A 75 -0.53 -14.87 2.16
CA ASN A 75 -1.62 -15.75 2.57
C ASN A 75 -1.79 -16.92 1.60
N GLN A 76 -1.06 -18.01 1.86
CA GLN A 76 -1.15 -19.22 1.05
C GLN A 76 -2.50 -19.92 1.20
N GLN A 77 -3.11 -19.91 2.39
CA GLN A 77 -4.37 -20.60 2.64
C GLN A 77 -5.50 -20.11 1.73
N GLU A 78 -5.61 -18.79 1.62
CA GLU A 78 -6.60 -18.14 0.76
C GLU A 78 -6.35 -18.43 -0.72
N SER A 79 -5.09 -18.28 -1.14
CA SER A 79 -4.70 -18.49 -2.53
C SER A 79 -5.02 -19.91 -3.00
N VAL A 80 -4.56 -20.91 -2.26
CA VAL A 80 -4.80 -22.33 -2.56
C VAL A 80 -6.29 -22.67 -2.44
N GLY A 81 -6.98 -22.13 -1.44
CA GLY A 81 -8.40 -22.35 -1.22
C GLY A 81 -9.29 -21.88 -2.37
N LEU A 82 -8.87 -20.84 -3.08
CA LEU A 82 -9.56 -20.30 -4.26
C LEU A 82 -8.99 -20.80 -5.59
N GLY A 83 -7.98 -21.67 -5.55
CA GLY A 83 -7.36 -22.22 -6.75
C GLY A 83 -6.36 -21.30 -7.45
N PHE A 84 -5.89 -20.25 -6.76
CA PHE A 84 -4.77 -19.45 -7.26
C PHE A 84 -3.45 -20.18 -7.04
N ASP A 85 -2.56 -20.10 -8.01
CA ASP A 85 -1.18 -20.51 -7.82
C ASP A 85 -0.53 -19.67 -6.71
N PHE A 86 0.23 -20.35 -5.84
CA PHE A 86 1.03 -19.67 -4.83
C PHE A 86 2.51 -20.04 -4.99
N PRO A 87 3.22 -19.44 -5.93
CA PRO A 87 4.61 -19.75 -6.23
C PRO A 87 5.53 -19.53 -5.02
N PRO A 88 6.71 -20.16 -5.01
CA PRO A 88 7.73 -19.89 -3.99
C PRO A 88 8.04 -18.40 -3.87
N LEU A 89 8.42 -17.94 -2.67
CA LEU A 89 8.64 -16.52 -2.38
C LEU A 89 9.61 -15.84 -3.36
N GLY A 90 10.67 -16.56 -3.79
CA GLY A 90 11.61 -16.04 -4.79
C GLY A 90 10.93 -15.69 -6.10
N VAL A 91 10.05 -16.55 -6.59
CA VAL A 91 9.28 -16.35 -7.83
C VAL A 91 8.30 -15.20 -7.67
N ARG A 92 7.62 -15.08 -6.51
CA ARG A 92 6.72 -13.94 -6.25
C ARG A 92 7.47 -12.60 -6.23
N PHE A 93 8.72 -12.56 -5.78
CA PHE A 93 9.55 -11.36 -5.90
C PHE A 93 9.95 -11.05 -7.34
N GLU A 94 10.19 -12.05 -8.19
CA GLU A 94 10.41 -11.84 -9.63
C GLU A 94 9.13 -11.33 -10.29
N MET A 95 7.97 -11.91 -9.99
CA MET A 95 6.66 -11.40 -10.43
C MET A 95 6.47 -9.93 -10.05
N LEU A 96 6.83 -9.57 -8.81
CA LEU A 96 6.73 -8.18 -8.34
C LEU A 96 7.68 -7.27 -9.12
N GLU A 97 8.95 -7.62 -9.28
CA GLU A 97 9.92 -6.79 -10.00
C GLU A 97 9.54 -6.64 -11.49
N GLU A 98 9.15 -7.70 -12.17
CA GLU A 98 8.70 -7.63 -13.56
C GLU A 98 7.40 -6.80 -13.70
N THR A 99 6.47 -6.89 -12.74
CA THR A 99 5.27 -6.05 -12.72
C THR A 99 5.63 -4.56 -12.58
N LEU A 100 6.61 -4.24 -11.75
CA LEU A 100 7.10 -2.86 -11.60
C LEU A 100 7.78 -2.34 -12.88
N GLN A 101 8.54 -3.17 -13.58
CA GLN A 101 9.12 -2.84 -14.88
C GLN A 101 8.02 -2.62 -15.94
N ILE A 102 7.01 -3.50 -15.99
CA ILE A 102 5.85 -3.34 -16.87
C ILE A 102 5.10 -2.04 -16.55
N ALA A 103 4.96 -1.70 -15.26
CA ALA A 103 4.32 -0.46 -14.85
C ALA A 103 5.09 0.77 -15.37
N GLN A 104 6.42 0.77 -15.27
CA GLN A 104 7.23 1.85 -15.84
C GLN A 104 6.99 2.02 -17.33
N GLU A 105 6.97 0.95 -18.11
CA GLU A 105 6.72 1.02 -19.55
C GLU A 105 5.27 1.44 -19.88
N MET A 106 4.28 0.94 -19.16
CA MET A 106 2.88 1.28 -19.38
C MET A 106 2.54 2.73 -18.98
N PHE A 107 3.27 3.32 -18.05
CA PHE A 107 3.08 4.72 -17.64
C PHE A 107 3.89 5.74 -18.48
N GLN A 108 4.69 5.31 -19.44
CA GLN A 108 5.47 6.22 -20.28
C GLN A 108 4.63 6.89 -21.37
N GLY A 109 4.96 8.15 -21.67
CA GLY A 109 4.37 8.89 -22.78
C GLY A 109 2.86 9.03 -22.70
N GLU A 110 2.22 9.23 -23.83
CA GLU A 110 0.76 9.45 -23.90
C GLU A 110 -0.08 8.18 -23.88
N LYS A 111 0.49 7.04 -24.28
CA LYS A 111 -0.24 5.79 -24.45
C LYS A 111 0.55 4.54 -23.99
N GLY A 112 1.54 4.71 -23.15
CA GLY A 112 2.52 3.67 -22.84
C GLY A 112 3.68 3.70 -23.82
N SER A 113 4.77 2.98 -23.51
CA SER A 113 5.98 2.95 -24.36
C SER A 113 5.77 2.24 -25.71
N GLY A 114 4.76 1.39 -25.80
CA GLY A 114 4.55 0.49 -26.93
C GLY A 114 5.58 -0.64 -27.04
N LYS A 115 6.57 -0.68 -26.16
CA LYS A 115 7.58 -1.75 -26.12
C LYS A 115 7.04 -3.01 -25.48
N GLY A 116 7.75 -4.12 -25.64
CA GLY A 116 7.53 -5.34 -24.88
C GLY A 116 8.50 -5.45 -23.71
N LEU A 117 8.30 -6.47 -22.87
CA LEU A 117 9.24 -6.92 -21.86
C LEU A 117 9.57 -8.40 -22.11
N GLN A 118 10.85 -8.74 -22.04
CA GLN A 118 11.32 -10.13 -22.10
C GLN A 118 11.68 -10.58 -20.68
N GLY A 119 10.66 -10.71 -19.83
CA GLY A 119 10.83 -11.22 -18.48
C GLY A 119 10.89 -12.75 -18.44
N ARG A 120 11.28 -13.28 -17.31
CA ARG A 120 11.24 -14.73 -17.05
C ARG A 120 9.82 -15.24 -16.78
N ILE A 121 8.98 -14.40 -16.17
CA ILE A 121 7.59 -14.73 -15.81
C ILE A 121 6.62 -14.14 -16.83
N TYR A 122 6.81 -12.87 -17.19
CA TYR A 122 5.91 -12.13 -18.07
C TYR A 122 6.62 -11.68 -19.34
N GLN A 123 6.00 -11.95 -20.50
CA GLN A 123 6.56 -11.62 -21.80
C GLN A 123 5.56 -10.84 -22.67
N PRO A 124 5.05 -9.68 -22.20
CA PRO A 124 4.17 -8.86 -23.01
C PRO A 124 4.94 -8.32 -24.23
N THR A 125 4.30 -8.32 -25.39
CA THR A 125 4.90 -7.89 -26.66
C THR A 125 4.64 -6.41 -26.95
N HIS A 126 3.60 -5.83 -26.34
CA HIS A 126 3.19 -4.46 -26.61
C HIS A 126 2.49 -3.82 -25.42
N LEU A 127 3.18 -2.92 -24.72
CA LEU A 127 2.71 -2.30 -23.48
C LEU A 127 2.02 -0.97 -23.79
N LEU A 128 0.69 -1.04 -23.95
CA LEU A 128 -0.19 0.11 -24.10
C LEU A 128 -0.95 0.40 -22.81
N ASN A 129 -1.14 1.68 -22.53
CA ASN A 129 -1.99 2.16 -21.44
C ASN A 129 -2.69 3.46 -21.85
N SER A 130 -3.86 3.34 -22.46
CA SER A 130 -4.71 4.47 -22.86
C SER A 130 -6.10 4.30 -22.26
N PRO A 131 -6.68 5.34 -21.57
CA PRO A 131 -6.00 6.61 -21.26
C PRO A 131 -4.81 6.44 -20.33
N GLN A 132 -3.94 7.43 -20.25
CA GLN A 132 -2.94 7.54 -19.20
C GLN A 132 -3.55 8.05 -17.89
N SER A 133 -2.83 7.91 -16.80
CA SER A 133 -3.19 8.47 -15.49
C SER A 133 -3.31 10.00 -15.57
N ILE A 134 -4.10 10.57 -14.66
CA ILE A 134 -4.14 12.02 -14.40
C ILE A 134 -2.95 12.43 -13.54
N SER A 135 -2.63 11.62 -12.54
CA SER A 135 -1.45 11.78 -11.67
C SER A 135 -0.15 11.88 -12.48
N ARG A 136 0.75 12.79 -12.09
CA ARG A 136 2.04 13.00 -12.76
C ARG A 136 3.19 12.74 -11.78
N PRO A 137 4.28 12.14 -12.25
CA PRO A 137 4.52 11.65 -13.61
C PRO A 137 3.68 10.42 -13.99
N ARG A 138 3.11 9.72 -13.01
CA ARG A 138 2.28 8.49 -13.13
C ARG A 138 1.45 8.27 -11.86
N VAL A 139 0.63 7.24 -11.83
CA VAL A 139 0.04 6.74 -10.58
C VAL A 139 1.16 6.41 -9.59
N PRO A 140 1.16 6.98 -8.37
CA PRO A 140 2.17 6.66 -7.37
C PRO A 140 2.15 5.18 -7.01
N ILE A 141 3.32 4.58 -6.86
CA ILE A 141 3.51 3.17 -6.52
C ILE A 141 3.95 3.04 -5.07
N MET A 142 3.22 2.25 -4.29
CA MET A 142 3.60 1.85 -2.94
C MET A 142 4.03 0.38 -2.94
N ILE A 143 5.13 0.06 -2.26
CA ILE A 143 5.52 -1.33 -2.00
C ILE A 143 5.42 -1.58 -0.50
N GLY A 144 4.65 -2.62 -0.13
CA GLY A 144 4.48 -3.04 1.26
C GLY A 144 5.39 -4.19 1.65
N GLY A 145 5.85 -4.13 2.89
CA GLY A 145 6.69 -5.14 3.52
C GLY A 145 8.06 -4.64 3.93
N GLY A 146 8.62 -5.27 4.97
CA GLY A 146 9.89 -4.86 5.61
C GLY A 146 11.09 -5.73 5.25
N GLY A 147 11.04 -6.51 4.17
CA GLY A 147 12.14 -7.39 3.73
C GLY A 147 13.39 -6.59 3.33
N GLU A 148 14.45 -6.72 4.12
CA GLU A 148 15.64 -5.85 4.04
C GLU A 148 16.38 -5.97 2.70
N GLN A 149 16.54 -7.19 2.18
CA GLN A 149 17.35 -7.44 0.99
C GLN A 149 16.58 -7.29 -0.32
N LYS A 150 15.30 -7.68 -0.36
CA LYS A 150 14.50 -7.68 -1.60
C LYS A 150 13.49 -6.55 -1.62
N THR A 151 12.60 -6.46 -0.60
CA THR A 151 11.53 -5.48 -0.61
C THR A 151 12.06 -4.05 -0.63
N LEU A 152 12.94 -3.68 0.33
CA LEU A 152 13.46 -2.32 0.42
C LEU A 152 14.35 -1.95 -0.78
N ARG A 153 15.02 -2.92 -1.39
CA ARG A 153 15.74 -2.69 -2.66
C ARG A 153 14.76 -2.36 -3.82
N LEU A 154 13.63 -3.07 -3.92
CA LEU A 154 12.60 -2.75 -4.93
C LEU A 154 11.95 -1.40 -4.65
N VAL A 155 11.72 -1.05 -3.38
CA VAL A 155 11.27 0.30 -3.00
C VAL A 155 12.23 1.36 -3.53
N ALA A 156 13.53 1.25 -3.24
CA ALA A 156 14.54 2.21 -3.69
C ALA A 156 14.58 2.38 -5.21
N ARG A 157 14.30 1.31 -5.98
CA ARG A 157 14.36 1.33 -7.44
C ARG A 157 13.08 1.84 -8.12
N TYR A 158 11.92 1.55 -7.54
CA TYR A 158 10.67 1.64 -8.29
C TYR A 158 9.53 2.40 -7.59
N ALA A 159 9.53 2.49 -6.25
CA ALA A 159 8.38 2.97 -5.52
C ALA A 159 8.44 4.45 -5.16
N ASP A 160 7.27 5.07 -5.05
CA ASP A 160 7.10 6.43 -4.52
C ASP A 160 6.80 6.41 -3.02
N ALA A 161 6.37 5.24 -2.51
CA ALA A 161 6.15 5.05 -1.08
C ALA A 161 6.52 3.64 -0.63
N SER A 162 6.91 3.55 0.64
CA SER A 162 7.17 2.29 1.35
C SER A 162 6.23 2.17 2.54
N ASN A 163 5.73 0.97 2.79
CA ASN A 163 5.00 0.69 4.01
C ASN A 163 5.64 -0.47 4.76
N VAL A 164 5.96 -0.24 6.03
CA VAL A 164 6.50 -1.24 6.96
C VAL A 164 5.62 -1.36 8.20
N PHE A 165 5.83 -2.42 8.99
CA PHE A 165 5.14 -2.65 10.26
C PHE A 165 6.13 -2.51 11.41
N GLY A 166 5.63 -2.28 12.61
CA GLY A 166 6.42 -2.37 13.85
C GLY A 166 6.50 -1.08 14.64
N GLY A 167 7.13 -1.17 15.80
CA GLY A 167 7.39 -0.02 16.67
C GLY A 167 8.54 0.86 16.19
N PRO A 168 8.81 1.98 16.89
CA PRO A 168 9.74 3.02 16.45
C PRO A 168 11.14 2.51 16.11
N GLU A 169 11.76 1.71 16.95
CA GLU A 169 13.11 1.16 16.71
C GLU A 169 13.18 0.31 15.44
N HIS A 170 12.15 -0.54 15.22
CA HIS A 170 12.10 -1.39 14.04
C HIS A 170 11.90 -0.55 12.77
N VAL A 171 11.00 0.41 12.82
CA VAL A 171 10.71 1.35 11.72
C VAL A 171 11.96 2.16 11.37
N HIS A 172 12.64 2.74 12.37
CA HIS A 172 13.89 3.47 12.19
C HIS A 172 14.96 2.62 11.49
N ARG A 173 15.19 1.40 11.97
CA ARG A 173 16.13 0.46 11.33
C ARG A 173 15.78 0.19 9.85
N LYS A 174 14.50 -0.01 9.52
CA LYS A 174 14.08 -0.23 8.14
C LYS A 174 14.37 0.98 7.25
N TRP A 175 14.18 2.19 7.75
CA TRP A 175 14.48 3.41 7.01
C TRP A 175 15.98 3.63 6.79
N GLN A 176 16.83 3.25 7.73
CA GLN A 176 18.26 3.26 7.51
C GLN A 176 18.69 2.31 6.38
N ILE A 177 18.11 1.10 6.33
CA ILE A 177 18.38 0.13 5.27
C ILE A 177 17.84 0.63 3.92
N LEU A 178 16.66 1.24 3.91
CA LEU A 178 16.12 1.85 2.68
C LEU A 178 17.03 2.96 2.18
N ARG A 179 17.55 3.82 3.07
CA ARG A 179 18.51 4.88 2.73
C ARG A 179 19.75 4.30 2.05
N ALA A 180 20.35 3.27 2.62
CA ALA A 180 21.50 2.59 2.02
C ALA A 180 21.20 2.00 0.63
N HIS A 181 20.00 1.44 0.42
CA HIS A 181 19.57 1.00 -0.93
C HIS A 181 19.40 2.17 -1.89
N CYS A 182 18.86 3.30 -1.45
CA CYS A 182 18.74 4.51 -2.27
C CYS A 182 20.10 5.03 -2.71
N GLU A 183 21.06 5.10 -1.79
CA GLU A 183 22.45 5.47 -2.08
C GLU A 183 23.08 4.53 -3.12
N ALA A 184 22.88 3.23 -2.96
CA ALA A 184 23.42 2.23 -3.88
C ALA A 184 22.86 2.32 -5.32
N VAL A 185 21.65 2.86 -5.49
CA VAL A 185 21.03 3.03 -6.81
C VAL A 185 21.06 4.49 -7.30
N GLY A 186 21.64 5.40 -6.53
CA GLY A 186 21.78 6.82 -6.88
C GLY A 186 20.44 7.59 -6.87
N ARG A 187 19.49 7.19 -6.02
CA ARG A 187 18.18 7.85 -5.90
C ARG A 187 18.08 8.64 -4.59
N PRO A 188 17.55 9.89 -4.62
CA PRO A 188 17.30 10.64 -3.40
C PRO A 188 16.31 9.91 -2.48
N TYR A 189 16.72 9.65 -1.24
CA TYR A 189 15.91 8.95 -0.25
C TYR A 189 14.60 9.69 0.07
N ASP A 190 14.62 11.01 0.05
CA ASP A 190 13.48 11.86 0.43
C ASP A 190 12.38 11.93 -0.65
N GLU A 191 12.61 11.36 -1.84
CA GLU A 191 11.57 11.15 -2.83
C GLU A 191 10.59 10.03 -2.46
N ILE A 192 10.89 9.23 -1.43
CA ILE A 192 10.10 8.07 -1.03
C ILE A 192 9.31 8.41 0.23
N GLU A 193 7.98 8.45 0.13
CA GLU A 193 7.09 8.57 1.29
C GLU A 193 7.25 7.33 2.19
N ARG A 194 7.54 7.54 3.45
CA ARG A 194 7.75 6.49 4.43
C ARG A 194 6.53 6.33 5.32
N SER A 195 5.83 5.22 5.16
CA SER A 195 4.63 4.95 5.92
C SER A 195 4.74 3.70 6.79
N THR A 196 3.97 3.68 7.86
CA THR A 196 3.85 2.50 8.74
C THR A 196 2.40 2.15 9.00
N LEU A 197 2.09 0.85 9.07
CA LEU A 197 0.77 0.38 9.46
C LEU A 197 0.78 -0.07 10.92
N GLN A 198 -0.15 0.50 11.71
CA GLN A 198 -0.28 0.32 13.15
C GLN A 198 -1.58 -0.41 13.47
N GLY A 199 -1.83 -1.58 13.23
CA GLY A 199 -2.97 -2.41 13.62
C GLY A 199 -4.30 -1.69 13.84
N ASN A 200 -5.18 -2.33 14.61
CA ASN A 200 -6.49 -1.78 14.95
C ASN A 200 -6.39 -0.83 16.16
N LEU A 201 -6.77 0.42 15.99
CA LEU A 201 -6.94 1.37 17.09
C LEU A 201 -8.31 1.18 17.76
N ASN A 202 -8.29 1.06 19.06
CA ASN A 202 -9.47 1.14 19.90
C ASN A 202 -9.33 2.36 20.81
N VAL A 203 -9.72 3.55 20.32
CA VAL A 203 -9.60 4.80 21.08
C VAL A 203 -10.88 5.05 21.85
N THR A 204 -10.74 5.36 23.15
CA THR A 204 -11.83 5.78 24.01
C THR A 204 -11.45 7.07 24.73
N PRO A 205 -12.39 7.91 25.17
CA PRO A 205 -12.08 9.24 25.70
C PRO A 205 -11.07 9.25 26.85
N ASP A 206 -11.12 8.24 27.70
CA ASP A 206 -10.30 8.10 28.92
C ASP A 206 -9.37 6.89 28.94
N GLY A 207 -9.37 6.09 27.86
CA GLY A 207 -8.62 4.84 27.80
C GLY A 207 -9.26 3.64 28.52
N SER A 208 -10.51 3.75 28.95
CA SER A 208 -11.24 2.70 29.61
C SER A 208 -11.75 1.62 28.64
N GLY A 209 -12.29 0.50 29.18
CA GLY A 209 -12.93 -0.55 28.38
C GLY A 209 -11.98 -1.27 27.41
N GLY A 210 -10.68 -1.33 27.72
CA GLY A 210 -9.66 -1.92 26.86
C GLY A 210 -9.31 -1.07 25.65
N GLY A 211 -9.64 0.23 25.70
CA GLY A 211 -9.21 1.23 24.73
C GLY A 211 -7.93 1.96 25.13
N GLU A 212 -7.48 2.86 24.28
CA GLU A 212 -6.39 3.80 24.55
C GLU A 212 -6.93 5.23 24.60
N ALA A 213 -6.44 6.04 25.54
CA ALA A 213 -6.73 7.48 25.53
C ALA A 213 -6.04 8.17 24.34
N PRO A 214 -6.66 9.19 23.72
CA PRO A 214 -6.08 9.91 22.57
C PRO A 214 -4.64 10.36 22.79
N ALA A 215 -4.30 10.92 23.96
CA ALA A 215 -2.96 11.39 24.28
C ALA A 215 -1.90 10.30 24.13
N ARG A 216 -2.16 9.09 24.61
CA ARG A 216 -1.21 7.96 24.46
C ARG A 216 -0.99 7.55 23.01
N VAL A 217 -2.04 7.61 22.20
CA VAL A 217 -1.92 7.31 20.76
C VAL A 217 -1.11 8.38 20.06
N ILE A 218 -1.32 9.65 20.41
CA ILE A 218 -0.55 10.81 19.90
C ILE A 218 0.92 10.67 20.25
N ASP A 219 1.26 10.39 21.52
CA ASP A 219 2.65 10.17 21.96
C ASP A 219 3.32 9.04 21.15
N ARG A 220 2.65 7.89 21.03
CA ARG A 220 3.15 6.75 20.26
C ARG A 220 3.32 7.06 18.77
N PHE A 221 2.45 7.86 18.19
CA PHE A 221 2.57 8.28 16.80
C PHE A 221 3.66 9.33 16.62
N GLY A 222 3.87 10.19 17.62
CA GLY A 222 5.03 11.10 17.68
C GLY A 222 6.35 10.32 17.65
N GLU A 223 6.49 9.28 18.47
CA GLU A 223 7.68 8.40 18.47
C GLU A 223 7.93 7.75 17.09
N LEU A 224 6.85 7.36 16.37
CA LEU A 224 6.97 6.84 15.01
C LEU A 224 7.41 7.92 14.01
N GLY A 225 6.94 9.16 14.18
CA GLY A 225 7.38 10.32 13.42
C GLY A 225 8.86 10.58 13.63
N ASP A 226 9.33 10.61 14.89
CA ASP A 226 10.74 10.76 15.24
C ASP A 226 11.61 9.63 14.68
N ALA A 227 11.04 8.43 14.56
CA ALA A 227 11.67 7.28 13.90
C ALA A 227 11.72 7.41 12.36
N GLY A 228 11.13 8.46 11.78
CA GLY A 228 11.17 8.79 10.36
C GLY A 228 9.93 8.37 9.57
N ALA A 229 8.84 7.97 10.20
CA ALA A 229 7.57 7.75 9.53
C ALA A 229 6.90 9.10 9.20
N GLN A 230 6.51 9.29 7.95
CA GLN A 230 5.82 10.50 7.46
C GLN A 230 4.31 10.30 7.37
N HIS A 231 3.87 9.04 7.30
CA HIS A 231 2.47 8.69 7.18
C HIS A 231 2.17 7.45 8.03
N ILE A 232 1.24 7.59 8.95
CA ILE A 232 0.82 6.49 9.83
C ILE A 232 -0.57 6.05 9.41
N LEU A 233 -0.68 4.77 9.04
CA LEU A 233 -1.94 4.13 8.69
C LEU A 233 -2.40 3.24 9.85
N PHE A 234 -3.69 3.17 10.05
CA PHE A 234 -4.28 2.31 11.07
C PHE A 234 -5.69 1.88 10.66
N SER A 235 -6.16 0.80 11.24
CA SER A 235 -7.56 0.39 11.19
C SER A 235 -8.28 0.89 12.44
N VAL A 236 -9.55 1.22 12.29
CA VAL A 236 -10.41 1.61 13.42
C VAL A 236 -11.29 0.42 13.79
N LYS A 237 -11.34 0.09 15.07
CA LYS A 237 -12.27 -0.93 15.56
C LYS A 237 -13.70 -0.38 15.46
N ASN A 238 -14.60 -1.15 14.88
CA ASN A 238 -16.01 -0.79 14.70
C ASN A 238 -16.20 0.59 14.02
N PRO A 239 -15.71 0.80 12.78
CA PRO A 239 -15.77 2.12 12.13
C PRO A 239 -17.19 2.61 11.81
N TRP A 240 -18.20 1.77 12.00
CA TRP A 240 -19.63 2.15 11.90
C TRP A 240 -20.18 2.84 13.17
N GLU A 241 -19.44 2.82 14.28
CA GLU A 241 -19.73 3.62 15.46
C GLU A 241 -19.21 5.05 15.25
N THR A 242 -20.10 5.95 14.83
CA THR A 242 -19.72 7.32 14.40
C THR A 242 -19.01 8.11 15.47
N ASP A 243 -19.38 7.95 16.73
CA ASP A 243 -18.74 8.61 17.89
C ASP A 243 -17.23 8.33 17.95
N ARG A 244 -16.79 7.15 17.54
CA ARG A 244 -15.36 6.80 17.46
C ARG A 244 -14.64 7.57 16.35
N LEU A 245 -15.29 7.71 15.20
CA LEU A 245 -14.72 8.49 14.10
C LEU A 245 -14.68 9.99 14.43
N GLU A 246 -15.68 10.49 15.12
CA GLU A 246 -15.71 11.88 15.61
C GLU A 246 -14.61 12.13 16.66
N LEU A 247 -14.42 11.21 17.60
CA LEU A 247 -13.33 11.26 18.57
C LEU A 247 -11.96 11.29 17.87
N LEU A 248 -11.73 10.39 16.92
CA LEU A 248 -10.49 10.35 16.15
C LEU A 248 -10.26 11.63 15.36
N GLY A 249 -11.31 12.14 14.70
CA GLY A 249 -11.24 13.38 13.91
C GLY A 249 -10.94 14.62 14.75
N SER A 250 -11.61 14.76 15.88
CA SER A 250 -11.48 15.93 16.76
C SER A 250 -10.24 15.93 17.65
N THR A 251 -9.66 14.76 17.91
CA THR A 251 -8.49 14.63 18.81
C THR A 251 -7.22 14.29 18.04
N LEU A 252 -7.11 13.06 17.47
CA LEU A 252 -5.88 12.62 16.82
C LEU A 252 -5.55 13.42 15.56
N ILE A 253 -6.53 13.51 14.63
CA ILE A 253 -6.27 14.15 13.33
C ILE A 253 -6.05 15.65 13.49
N ALA A 254 -6.80 16.30 14.39
CA ALA A 254 -6.64 17.73 14.63
C ALA A 254 -5.25 18.07 15.19
N GLN A 255 -4.75 17.31 16.17
CA GLN A 255 -3.47 17.59 16.83
C GLN A 255 -2.25 17.14 16.00
N MET A 256 -2.39 16.09 15.17
CA MET A 256 -1.29 15.60 14.35
C MET A 256 -1.10 16.34 13.02
N ARG A 257 -2.00 17.25 12.66
CA ARG A 257 -1.84 18.09 11.46
C ARG A 257 -0.81 19.19 11.62
N ASP A 258 -0.58 19.61 12.85
CA ASP A 258 0.20 20.80 13.20
C ASP A 258 1.56 20.40 13.83
N ALA A 259 1.85 19.11 13.92
CA ALA A 259 3.11 18.53 14.38
C ALA A 259 3.96 18.01 13.19
#